data_8985e719e7efc984b2c18a2370921302
#
_entry.id   8985e719e7efc984b2c18a2370921302
#
_cell.length_a   1.000
_cell.length_b   1.000
_cell.length_c   1.000
_cell.angle_alpha   90.00
_cell.angle_beta   90.00
_cell.angle_gamma   90.00
#
_symmetry.space_group_name_H-M   'P 1'
#
loop_
_entity.id
_entity.type
_entity.pdbx_description
1 polymer ?
#
loop_
_entity_poly.entity_id
_entity_poly.type
_entity_poly.pdbx_seq_one_letter_code
_entity_poly.pdbx_strand_id
1 'polypeptide(L)'
;MTAKIFKRYQEAFLFCVCACIDLLEKIREKEYQKTRRFKHNITTLAANILQEIYKLVSQDELLKGPKQLERIKEIIHSNSDEAGLTFLKILKNANLMKAEFDVYEIFNLDSPYLDFANHPAHKIILLTINPFWLEFIEKKIYINIDSFSDTIYADYKTISVTLCHIFENATKYIAKNTELHIYFTSDDNYINIIFEMVSLKVYEDEIQKIFLENYSGILAKEYDLAGNGLGMYIVKKLVEFNNGKITFLNNCNGTAFKYDGIEYEKIK
;
A
#
# COMPACT_ATOMS: atom_id res chain seq x y z
N MET A 1 -41.49 -10.33 -44.91
CA MET A 1 -40.82 -10.83 -43.69
C MET A 1 -41.88 -11.58 -42.91
N THR A 2 -41.72 -12.88 -42.61
CA THR A 2 -42.73 -13.67 -41.90
C THR A 2 -42.75 -13.28 -40.41
N ALA A 3 -43.93 -13.30 -39.78
CA ALA A 3 -44.10 -12.96 -38.34
C ALA A 3 -43.13 -13.72 -37.42
N LYS A 4 -42.76 -14.95 -37.79
CA LYS A 4 -41.79 -15.78 -37.08
C LYS A 4 -40.38 -15.20 -37.10
N ILE A 5 -39.94 -14.60 -38.22
CA ILE A 5 -38.63 -13.94 -38.36
C ILE A 5 -38.60 -12.67 -37.51
N PHE A 6 -39.68 -11.87 -37.56
CA PHE A 6 -39.80 -10.64 -36.77
C PHE A 6 -39.72 -10.92 -35.26
N LYS A 7 -40.44 -11.93 -34.78
CA LYS A 7 -40.42 -12.34 -33.37
C LYS A 7 -39.00 -12.76 -32.91
N ARG A 8 -38.26 -13.50 -33.76
CA ARG A 8 -36.88 -13.92 -33.46
C ARG A 8 -35.90 -12.71 -33.35
N TYR A 9 -36.08 -11.70 -34.19
CA TYR A 9 -35.28 -10.47 -34.08
C TYR A 9 -35.65 -9.66 -32.83
N GLN A 10 -36.91 -9.60 -32.44
CA GLN A 10 -37.34 -8.98 -31.19
C GLN A 10 -36.72 -9.66 -29.97
N GLU A 11 -36.78 -10.99 -29.92
CA GLU A 11 -36.18 -11.77 -28.81
C GLU A 11 -34.67 -11.56 -28.73
N ALA A 12 -33.96 -11.58 -29.86
CA ALA A 12 -32.53 -11.31 -29.90
C ALA A 12 -32.19 -9.88 -29.47
N PHE A 13 -32.97 -8.89 -29.88
CA PHE A 13 -32.79 -7.49 -29.48
C PHE A 13 -32.99 -7.31 -27.97
N LEU A 14 -34.09 -7.87 -27.42
CA LEU A 14 -34.33 -7.81 -25.96
C LEU A 14 -33.23 -8.48 -25.17
N PHE A 15 -32.73 -9.62 -25.64
CA PHE A 15 -31.60 -10.29 -25.00
C PHE A 15 -30.35 -9.40 -24.98
N CYS A 16 -30.00 -8.75 -26.09
CA CYS A 16 -28.86 -7.81 -26.14
C CYS A 16 -29.05 -6.61 -25.21
N VAL A 17 -30.27 -6.03 -25.16
CA VAL A 17 -30.58 -4.90 -24.27
C VAL A 17 -30.44 -5.30 -22.82
N CYS A 18 -30.98 -6.45 -22.40
CA CYS A 18 -30.82 -6.95 -21.04
C CYS A 18 -29.34 -7.17 -20.70
N ALA A 19 -28.55 -7.80 -21.57
CA ALA A 19 -27.12 -8.00 -21.36
C ALA A 19 -26.34 -6.67 -21.24
N CYS A 20 -26.71 -5.65 -22.01
CA CYS A 20 -26.13 -4.32 -21.89
C CYS A 20 -26.49 -3.64 -20.55
N ILE A 21 -27.73 -3.78 -20.09
CA ILE A 21 -28.18 -3.24 -18.79
C ILE A 21 -27.39 -3.91 -17.66
N ASP A 22 -27.31 -5.24 -17.65
CA ASP A 22 -26.54 -6.01 -16.64
C ASP A 22 -25.05 -5.60 -16.62
N LEU A 23 -24.46 -5.36 -17.79
CA LEU A 23 -23.08 -4.89 -17.90
C LEU A 23 -22.92 -3.48 -17.32
N LEU A 24 -23.83 -2.56 -17.63
CA LEU A 24 -23.83 -1.19 -17.09
C LEU A 24 -24.00 -1.18 -15.57
N GLU A 25 -24.85 -2.03 -15.03
CA GLU A 25 -25.03 -2.17 -13.57
C GLU A 25 -23.74 -2.67 -12.90
N LYS A 26 -23.09 -3.68 -13.49
CA LYS A 26 -21.80 -4.18 -12.98
C LYS A 26 -20.70 -3.12 -13.02
N ILE A 27 -20.62 -2.34 -14.08
CA ILE A 27 -19.65 -1.24 -14.20
C ILE A 27 -19.94 -0.18 -13.13
N ARG A 28 -21.21 0.23 -12.97
CA ARG A 28 -21.61 1.21 -11.95
C ARG A 28 -21.28 0.72 -10.54
N GLU A 29 -21.59 -0.53 -10.23
CA GLU A 29 -21.28 -1.12 -8.94
C GLU A 29 -19.76 -1.13 -8.68
N LYS A 30 -18.96 -1.51 -9.68
CA LYS A 30 -17.49 -1.50 -9.57
C LYS A 30 -16.95 -0.10 -9.29
N GLU A 31 -17.44 0.93 -10.01
CA GLU A 31 -17.03 2.32 -9.78
C GLU A 31 -17.48 2.85 -8.41
N TYR A 32 -18.68 2.49 -7.99
CA TYR A 32 -19.18 2.81 -6.65
C TYR A 32 -18.29 2.21 -5.55
N GLN A 33 -17.91 0.94 -5.69
CA GLN A 33 -17.04 0.26 -4.72
C GLN A 33 -15.63 0.88 -4.67
N LYS A 34 -15.06 1.28 -5.81
CA LYS A 34 -13.78 1.99 -5.85
C LYS A 34 -13.86 3.33 -5.08
N THR A 35 -14.86 4.14 -5.39
CA THR A 35 -15.06 5.45 -4.74
C THR A 35 -15.32 5.30 -3.25
N ARG A 36 -16.12 4.32 -2.85
CA ARG A 36 -16.42 4.02 -1.44
C ARG A 36 -15.15 3.64 -0.67
N ARG A 37 -14.29 2.78 -1.24
CA ARG A 37 -13.01 2.39 -0.64
C ARG A 37 -12.07 3.58 -0.49
N PHE A 38 -11.88 4.35 -1.55
CA PHE A 38 -11.07 5.56 -1.52
C PHE A 38 -11.53 6.50 -0.39
N LYS A 39 -12.83 6.82 -0.34
CA LYS A 39 -13.41 7.64 0.71
C LYS A 39 -13.15 7.08 2.10
N HIS A 40 -13.32 5.76 2.28
CA HIS A 40 -13.06 5.09 3.56
C HIS A 40 -11.59 5.21 3.98
N ASN A 41 -10.64 4.90 3.09
CA ASN A 41 -9.22 4.96 3.37
C ASN A 41 -8.77 6.38 3.75
N ILE A 42 -9.16 7.38 2.95
CA ILE A 42 -8.85 8.80 3.24
C ILE A 42 -9.44 9.23 4.58
N THR A 43 -10.69 8.86 4.86
CA THR A 43 -11.35 9.21 6.14
C THR A 43 -10.63 8.55 7.32
N THR A 44 -10.21 7.30 7.19
CA THR A 44 -9.47 6.58 8.23
C THR A 44 -8.10 7.24 8.49
N LEU A 45 -7.35 7.57 7.43
CA LEU A 45 -6.05 8.22 7.57
C LEU A 45 -6.18 9.63 8.18
N ALA A 46 -7.20 10.39 7.79
CA ALA A 46 -7.50 11.68 8.40
C ALA A 46 -7.88 11.55 9.87
N ALA A 47 -8.70 10.55 10.23
CA ALA A 47 -9.05 10.27 11.61
C ALA A 47 -7.82 9.88 12.45
N ASN A 48 -6.91 9.07 11.90
CA ASN A 48 -5.66 8.72 12.57
C ASN A 48 -4.79 9.96 12.84
N ILE A 49 -4.66 10.88 11.87
CA ILE A 49 -3.93 12.13 12.07
C ILE A 49 -4.54 12.93 13.23
N LEU A 50 -5.86 13.12 13.23
CA LEU A 50 -6.55 13.84 14.31
C LEU A 50 -6.39 13.15 15.67
N GLN A 51 -6.46 11.82 15.70
CA GLN A 51 -6.28 11.05 16.91
C GLN A 51 -4.88 11.21 17.51
N GLU A 52 -3.82 11.19 16.67
CA GLU A 52 -2.46 11.43 17.17
C GLU A 52 -2.30 12.86 17.69
N ILE A 53 -2.90 13.86 17.04
CA ILE A 53 -2.93 15.23 17.56
C ILE A 53 -3.62 15.30 18.91
N TYR A 54 -4.80 14.67 19.07
CA TYR A 54 -5.58 14.71 20.32
C TYR A 54 -4.96 13.90 21.45
N LYS A 55 -4.09 12.93 21.16
CA LYS A 55 -3.27 12.27 22.20
C LYS A 55 -2.25 13.22 22.82
N LEU A 56 -1.61 14.06 21.99
CA LEU A 56 -0.62 15.03 22.46
C LEU A 56 -1.28 16.27 23.09
N VAL A 57 -2.32 16.80 22.43
CA VAL A 57 -3.03 18.01 22.87
C VAL A 57 -4.52 17.69 22.89
N SER A 58 -5.10 17.59 24.10
CA SER A 58 -6.53 17.29 24.24
C SER A 58 -7.42 18.33 23.56
N GLN A 59 -8.62 17.93 23.16
CA GLN A 59 -9.58 18.85 22.52
C GLN A 59 -9.90 20.05 23.42
N ASP A 60 -10.00 19.87 24.74
CA ASP A 60 -10.27 20.93 25.70
C ASP A 60 -9.17 22.00 25.72
N GLU A 61 -7.90 21.58 25.56
CA GLU A 61 -6.79 22.52 25.44
C GLU A 61 -6.85 23.33 24.14
N LEU A 62 -7.31 22.72 23.05
CA LEU A 62 -7.48 23.37 21.74
C LEU A 62 -8.63 24.40 21.76
N LEU A 63 -9.58 24.32 22.69
CA LEU A 63 -10.72 25.24 22.80
C LEU A 63 -10.42 26.49 23.65
N LYS A 64 -9.22 26.63 24.23
CA LYS A 64 -8.87 27.73 25.16
C LYS A 64 -8.65 29.11 24.51
N GLY A 65 -9.03 29.27 23.24
CA GLY A 65 -9.09 30.57 22.55
C GLY A 65 -7.73 31.30 22.41
N PRO A 66 -7.60 32.59 22.78
CA PRO A 66 -6.41 33.40 22.49
C PRO A 66 -5.10 32.89 23.09
N LYS A 67 -5.15 32.10 24.16
CA LYS A 67 -3.98 31.48 24.81
C LYS A 67 -3.62 30.10 24.27
N GLN A 68 -4.32 29.64 23.24
CA GLN A 68 -4.12 28.30 22.65
C GLN A 68 -2.67 28.05 22.26
N LEU A 69 -2.03 29.00 21.55
CA LEU A 69 -0.65 28.83 21.09
C LEU A 69 0.35 28.70 22.25
N GLU A 70 0.20 29.53 23.29
CA GLU A 70 1.08 29.48 24.46
C GLU A 70 0.92 28.14 25.15
N ARG A 71 -0.31 27.67 25.32
CA ARG A 71 -0.61 26.41 25.96
C ARG A 71 -0.08 25.21 25.17
N ILE A 72 -0.23 25.20 23.85
CA ILE A 72 0.34 24.16 22.98
C ILE A 72 1.87 24.13 23.10
N LYS A 73 2.54 25.30 23.12
CA LYS A 73 3.99 25.37 23.33
C LYS A 73 4.40 24.75 24.67
N GLU A 74 3.70 25.06 25.75
CA GLU A 74 3.97 24.47 27.07
C GLU A 74 3.84 22.93 27.05
N ILE A 75 2.79 22.40 26.42
CA ILE A 75 2.55 20.97 26.28
C ILE A 75 3.67 20.31 25.46
N ILE A 76 4.06 20.91 24.33
CA ILE A 76 5.14 20.41 23.47
C ILE A 76 6.47 20.45 24.22
N HIS A 77 6.75 21.51 24.95
CA HIS A 77 7.98 21.62 25.76
C HIS A 77 8.06 20.58 26.87
N SER A 78 6.95 20.33 27.55
CA SER A 78 6.89 19.33 28.64
C SER A 78 6.89 17.89 28.14
N ASN A 79 6.50 17.64 26.86
CA ASN A 79 6.36 16.32 26.25
C ASN A 79 7.06 16.27 24.88
N SER A 80 8.32 16.72 24.80
CA SER A 80 9.03 16.86 23.53
C SER A 80 9.18 15.56 22.75
N ASP A 81 9.40 14.45 23.44
CA ASP A 81 9.54 13.13 22.81
C ASP A 81 8.21 12.66 22.21
N GLU A 82 7.10 12.81 22.96
CA GLU A 82 5.76 12.48 22.45
C GLU A 82 5.35 13.40 21.30
N ALA A 83 5.73 14.67 21.34
CA ALA A 83 5.51 15.60 20.23
C ALA A 83 6.29 15.16 18.98
N GLY A 84 7.54 14.70 19.12
CA GLY A 84 8.32 14.15 18.03
C GLY A 84 7.67 12.90 17.42
N LEU A 85 7.23 11.96 18.27
CA LEU A 85 6.53 10.75 17.83
C LEU A 85 5.22 11.08 17.10
N THR A 86 4.43 12.01 17.65
CA THR A 86 3.19 12.49 17.04
C THR A 86 3.44 13.08 15.67
N PHE A 87 4.49 13.92 15.52
CA PHE A 87 4.86 14.48 14.23
C PHE A 87 5.19 13.41 13.19
N LEU A 88 5.98 12.39 13.56
CA LEU A 88 6.33 11.29 12.66
C LEU A 88 5.10 10.47 12.23
N LYS A 89 4.17 10.20 13.15
CA LYS A 89 2.92 9.51 12.85
C LYS A 89 2.00 10.32 11.93
N ILE A 90 1.92 11.63 12.13
CA ILE A 90 1.18 12.55 11.24
C ILE A 90 1.81 12.52 9.85
N LEU A 91 3.14 12.66 9.76
CA LEU A 91 3.89 12.62 8.50
C LEU A 91 3.63 11.34 7.72
N LYS A 92 3.68 10.18 8.41
CA LYS A 92 3.36 8.89 7.81
C LYS A 92 1.94 8.86 7.24
N ASN A 93 0.93 9.18 8.05
CA ASN A 93 -0.47 9.15 7.60
C ASN A 93 -0.73 10.14 6.44
N ALA A 94 -0.08 11.31 6.44
CA ALA A 94 -0.17 12.26 5.34
C ALA A 94 0.44 11.72 4.03
N ASN A 95 1.60 11.01 4.10
CA ASN A 95 2.20 10.35 2.94
C ASN A 95 1.33 9.21 2.42
N LEU A 96 0.76 8.39 3.30
CA LEU A 96 -0.19 7.34 2.91
C LEU A 96 -1.44 7.94 2.26
N MET A 97 -1.98 9.04 2.79
CA MET A 97 -3.12 9.75 2.20
C MET A 97 -2.77 10.24 0.79
N LYS A 98 -1.57 10.81 0.59
CA LYS A 98 -1.10 11.21 -0.73
C LYS A 98 -1.01 10.01 -1.67
N ALA A 99 -0.46 8.87 -1.23
CA ALA A 99 -0.40 7.64 -2.01
C ALA A 99 -1.78 7.14 -2.44
N GLU A 100 -2.77 7.18 -1.54
CA GLU A 100 -4.17 6.82 -1.86
C GLU A 100 -4.79 7.74 -2.93
N PHE A 101 -4.53 9.06 -2.88
CA PHE A 101 -4.94 9.99 -3.93
C PHE A 101 -4.30 9.65 -5.28
N ASP A 102 -2.99 9.38 -5.27
CA ASP A 102 -2.23 9.01 -6.46
C ASP A 102 -2.76 7.72 -7.09
N VAL A 103 -3.06 6.69 -6.27
CA VAL A 103 -3.70 5.44 -6.71
C VAL A 103 -5.07 5.73 -7.34
N TYR A 104 -5.92 6.51 -6.63
CA TYR A 104 -7.26 6.82 -7.13
C TYR A 104 -7.21 7.53 -8.49
N GLU A 105 -6.30 8.50 -8.65
CA GLU A 105 -6.12 9.21 -9.91
C GLU A 105 -5.65 8.27 -11.04
N ILE A 106 -4.60 7.48 -10.79
CA ILE A 106 -4.03 6.57 -11.79
C ILE A 106 -5.04 5.52 -12.25
N PHE A 107 -5.80 4.94 -11.33
CA PHE A 107 -6.73 3.84 -11.64
C PHE A 107 -8.10 4.29 -12.16
N ASN A 108 -8.41 5.60 -12.11
CA ASN A 108 -9.63 6.16 -12.71
C ASN A 108 -9.44 6.66 -14.15
N LEU A 109 -8.20 6.67 -14.64
CA LEU A 109 -7.91 7.00 -16.04
C LEU A 109 -7.82 5.73 -16.87
N ASP A 110 -8.49 5.69 -18.02
CA ASP A 110 -8.37 4.57 -18.98
C ASP A 110 -6.93 4.40 -19.50
N SER A 111 -6.19 5.51 -19.55
CA SER A 111 -4.77 5.56 -19.91
C SER A 111 -4.10 6.61 -19.04
N PRO A 112 -3.49 6.23 -17.91
CA PRO A 112 -2.80 7.18 -17.06
C PRO A 112 -1.59 7.78 -17.79
N TYR A 113 -1.46 9.11 -17.72
CA TYR A 113 -0.24 9.76 -18.18
C TYR A 113 0.89 9.48 -17.21
N LEU A 114 1.97 8.88 -17.70
CA LEU A 114 3.17 8.53 -16.94
C LEU A 114 4.34 9.41 -17.41
N ASP A 115 5.03 10.03 -16.45
CA ASP A 115 6.19 10.89 -16.71
C ASP A 115 7.48 10.10 -16.42
N PHE A 116 7.97 9.42 -17.45
CA PHE A 116 9.17 8.60 -17.36
C PHE A 116 10.43 9.45 -17.33
N ALA A 117 11.23 9.29 -16.29
CA ALA A 117 12.54 9.93 -16.14
C ALA A 117 13.53 8.99 -15.44
N ASN A 118 14.83 9.34 -15.51
CA ASN A 118 15.86 8.62 -14.77
C ASN A 118 15.91 9.08 -13.32
N HIS A 119 15.78 8.13 -12.40
CA HIS A 119 15.79 8.38 -10.96
C HIS A 119 16.82 7.51 -10.26
N PRO A 120 17.64 8.05 -9.34
CA PRO A 120 18.55 7.24 -8.52
C PRO A 120 17.74 6.23 -7.67
N ALA A 121 17.89 4.93 -7.95
CA ALA A 121 17.08 3.88 -7.32
C ALA A 121 17.22 3.87 -5.80
N HIS A 122 18.45 3.95 -5.29
CA HIS A 122 18.73 4.00 -3.85
C HIS A 122 18.05 5.19 -3.16
N LYS A 123 18.07 6.38 -3.79
CA LYS A 123 17.45 7.59 -3.23
C LYS A 123 15.94 7.47 -3.10
N ILE A 124 15.27 6.85 -4.08
CA ILE A 124 13.81 6.63 -4.00
C ILE A 124 13.48 5.73 -2.81
N ILE A 125 14.24 4.64 -2.60
CA ILE A 125 14.07 3.75 -1.45
C ILE A 125 14.19 4.53 -0.14
N LEU A 126 15.26 5.33 0.03
CA LEU A 126 15.47 6.11 1.25
C LEU A 126 14.36 7.12 1.53
N LEU A 127 13.86 7.80 0.48
CA LEU A 127 12.78 8.77 0.63
C LEU A 127 11.45 8.10 0.99
N THR A 128 11.20 6.91 0.43
CA THR A 128 9.91 6.21 0.61
C THR A 128 9.85 5.42 1.91
N ILE A 129 10.98 4.87 2.40
CA ILE A 129 11.01 4.13 3.67
C ILE A 129 10.92 5.05 4.88
N ASN A 130 11.36 6.31 4.74
CA ASN A 130 11.48 7.25 5.84
C ASN A 130 10.22 7.37 6.74
N PRO A 131 9.00 7.47 6.22
CA PRO A 131 7.79 7.54 7.04
C PRO A 131 7.52 6.28 7.89
N PHE A 132 8.18 5.17 7.60
CA PHE A 132 7.96 3.86 8.24
C PHE A 132 9.02 3.51 9.29
N TRP A 133 10.05 4.36 9.49
CA TRP A 133 11.14 4.09 10.44
C TRP A 133 10.64 3.79 11.84
N LEU A 134 9.63 4.51 12.31
CA LEU A 134 9.12 4.36 13.68
C LEU A 134 8.60 2.94 13.93
N GLU A 135 7.81 2.38 13.01
CA GLU A 135 7.27 1.03 13.14
C GLU A 135 8.37 -0.04 13.11
N PHE A 136 9.40 0.17 12.29
CA PHE A 136 10.55 -0.73 12.27
C PHE A 136 11.33 -0.68 13.59
N ILE A 137 11.53 0.52 14.16
CA ILE A 137 12.17 0.69 15.47
C ILE A 137 11.34 0.04 16.58
N GLU A 138 10.02 0.26 16.61
CA GLU A 138 9.11 -0.35 17.60
C GLU A 138 9.14 -1.88 17.55
N LYS A 139 9.29 -2.45 16.36
CA LYS A 139 9.46 -3.90 16.15
C LYS A 139 10.91 -4.40 16.34
N LYS A 140 11.85 -3.50 16.59
CA LYS A 140 13.30 -3.79 16.69
C LYS A 140 13.83 -4.45 15.42
N ILE A 141 13.45 -3.92 14.26
CA ILE A 141 13.92 -4.38 12.95
C ILE A 141 15.23 -3.68 12.63
N TYR A 142 16.24 -4.46 12.27
CA TYR A 142 17.47 -3.94 11.68
C TYR A 142 17.23 -3.74 10.18
N ILE A 143 17.42 -2.51 9.70
CA ILE A 143 17.25 -2.18 8.28
C ILE A 143 18.63 -2.04 7.67
N ASN A 144 18.89 -2.86 6.65
CA ASN A 144 20.10 -2.82 5.84
C ASN A 144 19.72 -2.47 4.39
N ILE A 145 20.24 -1.38 3.86
CA ILE A 145 20.01 -0.93 2.50
C ILE A 145 21.36 -0.80 1.82
N ASP A 146 21.62 -1.65 0.84
CA ASP A 146 22.88 -1.63 0.10
C ASP A 146 23.00 -0.34 -0.72
N SER A 147 24.22 0.18 -0.82
CA SER A 147 24.50 1.31 -1.70
C SER A 147 24.34 0.89 -3.16
N PHE A 148 23.72 1.76 -3.96
CA PHE A 148 23.52 1.53 -5.39
C PHE A 148 23.55 2.85 -6.15
N SER A 149 24.35 2.91 -7.22
CA SER A 149 24.60 4.15 -7.97
C SER A 149 23.74 4.34 -9.20
N ASP A 150 23.12 3.25 -9.68
CA ASP A 150 22.42 3.28 -10.96
C ASP A 150 21.02 3.91 -10.84
N THR A 151 20.53 4.36 -11.98
CA THR A 151 19.22 5.00 -12.11
C THR A 151 18.22 4.08 -12.76
N ILE A 152 16.98 4.10 -12.28
CA ILE A 152 15.84 3.45 -12.94
C ILE A 152 15.14 4.45 -13.87
N TYR A 153 14.75 4.03 -15.06
CA TYR A 153 13.89 4.80 -15.95
C TYR A 153 12.43 4.44 -15.71
N ALA A 154 11.73 5.29 -14.97
CA ALA A 154 10.40 5.00 -14.47
C ALA A 154 9.60 6.30 -14.21
N ASP A 155 8.30 6.18 -14.01
CA ASP A 155 7.48 7.24 -13.46
C ASP A 155 7.67 7.29 -11.94
N TYR A 156 8.15 8.44 -11.42
CA TYR A 156 8.47 8.62 -10.00
C TYR A 156 7.26 8.41 -9.09
N LYS A 157 6.08 8.89 -9.52
CA LYS A 157 4.84 8.81 -8.74
C LYS A 157 4.42 7.36 -8.51
N THR A 158 4.37 6.57 -9.58
CA THR A 158 3.97 5.16 -9.52
C THR A 158 4.97 4.30 -8.76
N ILE A 159 6.28 4.52 -8.93
CA ILE A 159 7.30 3.80 -8.16
C ILE A 159 7.24 4.17 -6.68
N SER A 160 7.07 5.44 -6.34
CA SER A 160 6.97 5.87 -4.94
C SER A 160 5.74 5.26 -4.25
N VAL A 161 4.59 5.23 -4.92
CA VAL A 161 3.38 4.56 -4.41
C VAL A 161 3.58 3.05 -4.26
N THR A 162 4.21 2.41 -5.23
CA THR A 162 4.57 0.98 -5.18
C THR A 162 5.38 0.66 -3.93
N LEU A 163 6.45 1.41 -3.70
CA LEU A 163 7.32 1.23 -2.54
C LEU A 163 6.59 1.53 -1.22
N CYS A 164 5.71 2.53 -1.21
CA CYS A 164 4.89 2.86 -0.05
C CYS A 164 4.04 1.66 0.39
N HIS A 165 3.35 0.99 -0.54
CA HIS A 165 2.57 -0.22 -0.25
C HIS A 165 3.44 -1.41 0.15
N ILE A 166 4.65 -1.56 -0.42
CA ILE A 166 5.59 -2.61 -0.01
C ILE A 166 6.05 -2.38 1.43
N PHE A 167 6.44 -1.14 1.80
CA PHE A 167 6.87 -0.82 3.16
C PHE A 167 5.73 -0.92 4.18
N GLU A 168 4.52 -0.50 3.82
CA GLU A 168 3.35 -0.70 4.67
C GLU A 168 3.12 -2.19 4.97
N ASN A 169 3.19 -3.05 3.95
CA ASN A 169 3.10 -4.50 4.13
C ASN A 169 4.28 -5.04 4.94
N ALA A 170 5.50 -4.58 4.69
CA ALA A 170 6.67 -4.96 5.45
C ALA A 170 6.50 -4.63 6.93
N THR A 171 6.14 -3.38 7.28
CA THR A 171 5.91 -3.01 8.69
C THR A 171 4.85 -3.86 9.37
N LYS A 172 3.85 -4.33 8.61
CA LYS A 172 2.74 -5.12 9.10
C LYS A 172 3.10 -6.57 9.38
N TYR A 173 3.79 -7.20 8.44
CA TYR A 173 3.98 -8.66 8.40
C TYR A 173 5.37 -9.12 8.85
N ILE A 174 6.38 -8.25 8.94
CA ILE A 174 7.73 -8.62 9.40
C ILE A 174 7.74 -9.10 10.84
N ALA A 175 8.49 -10.16 11.11
CA ALA A 175 8.69 -10.69 12.45
C ALA A 175 9.55 -9.75 13.30
N LYS A 176 9.21 -9.57 14.57
CA LYS A 176 9.99 -8.73 15.50
C LYS A 176 11.42 -9.27 15.70
N ASN A 177 12.35 -8.36 15.98
CA ASN A 177 13.77 -8.67 16.24
C ASN A 177 14.45 -9.37 15.04
N THR A 178 14.07 -9.01 13.81
CA THR A 178 14.67 -9.54 12.59
C THR A 178 15.23 -8.42 11.71
N GLU A 179 15.64 -8.75 10.50
CA GLU A 179 16.24 -7.82 9.54
C GLU A 179 15.34 -7.64 8.32
N LEU A 180 15.31 -6.43 7.79
CA LEU A 180 14.88 -6.11 6.44
C LEU A 180 16.13 -5.72 5.65
N HIS A 181 16.53 -6.56 4.69
CA HIS A 181 17.64 -6.29 3.79
C HIS A 181 17.11 -5.89 2.40
N ILE A 182 17.50 -4.72 1.94
CA ILE A 182 17.15 -4.20 0.61
C ILE A 182 18.44 -4.09 -0.19
N TYR A 183 18.51 -4.87 -1.25
CA TYR A 183 19.69 -4.87 -2.13
C TYR A 183 19.29 -4.85 -3.60
N PHE A 184 20.25 -4.59 -4.45
CA PHE A 184 20.03 -4.35 -5.87
C PHE A 184 20.88 -5.30 -6.68
N THR A 185 20.32 -5.76 -7.80
CA THR A 185 21.08 -6.39 -8.87
C THR A 185 20.69 -5.74 -10.18
N SER A 186 21.63 -5.62 -11.11
CA SER A 186 21.36 -5.08 -12.44
C SER A 186 21.85 -6.05 -13.52
N ASP A 187 21.10 -6.10 -14.61
CA ASP A 187 21.52 -6.67 -15.89
C ASP A 187 21.38 -5.59 -16.98
N ASP A 188 21.64 -5.94 -18.22
CA ASP A 188 21.65 -4.98 -19.34
C ASP A 188 20.30 -4.26 -19.54
N ASN A 189 19.19 -4.81 -19.06
CA ASN A 189 17.83 -4.33 -19.33
C ASN A 189 17.05 -3.93 -18.07
N TYR A 190 17.40 -4.51 -16.92
CA TYR A 190 16.60 -4.36 -15.70
C TYR A 190 17.46 -4.12 -14.46
N ILE A 191 16.92 -3.33 -13.57
CA ILE A 191 17.36 -3.23 -12.19
C ILE A 191 16.36 -3.99 -11.34
N ASN A 192 16.85 -4.98 -10.58
CA ASN A 192 16.06 -5.70 -9.61
C ASN A 192 16.27 -5.07 -8.23
N ILE A 193 15.20 -4.69 -7.58
CA ILE A 193 15.18 -4.25 -6.20
C ILE A 193 14.65 -5.40 -5.37
N ILE A 194 15.48 -5.97 -4.51
CA ILE A 194 15.15 -7.15 -3.73
C ILE A 194 14.91 -6.76 -2.27
N PHE A 195 13.75 -7.15 -1.74
CA PHE A 195 13.36 -6.97 -0.34
C PHE A 195 13.40 -8.33 0.34
N GLU A 196 14.44 -8.60 1.11
CA GLU A 196 14.59 -9.85 1.84
C GLU A 196 14.26 -9.64 3.31
N MET A 197 13.32 -10.42 3.85
CA MET A 197 12.89 -10.30 5.24
C MET A 197 12.31 -11.61 5.78
N VAL A 198 12.20 -11.70 7.10
CA VAL A 198 11.43 -12.75 7.77
C VAL A 198 10.02 -12.21 7.98
N SER A 199 9.06 -12.80 7.31
CA SER A 199 7.67 -12.33 7.27
C SER A 199 6.69 -13.42 7.63
N LEU A 200 5.46 -13.03 7.94
CA LEU A 200 4.34 -13.93 8.07
C LEU A 200 4.31 -14.88 6.87
N LYS A 201 4.20 -16.18 7.13
CA LYS A 201 4.25 -17.21 6.10
C LYS A 201 3.12 -17.08 5.08
N VAL A 202 3.46 -17.29 3.82
CA VAL A 202 2.53 -17.34 2.69
C VAL A 202 2.58 -18.75 2.09
N TYR A 203 1.45 -19.45 2.07
CA TYR A 203 1.40 -20.81 1.52
C TYR A 203 1.65 -20.81 0.00
N GLU A 204 2.22 -21.88 -0.53
CA GLU A 204 2.58 -21.98 -1.95
C GLU A 204 1.42 -21.70 -2.90
N ASP A 205 0.22 -22.15 -2.55
CA ASP A 205 -0.98 -21.92 -3.34
C ASP A 205 -1.52 -20.48 -3.25
N GLU A 206 -0.99 -19.66 -2.35
CA GLU A 206 -1.35 -18.24 -2.18
C GLU A 206 -0.43 -17.30 -2.97
N ILE A 207 0.78 -17.72 -3.37
CA ILE A 207 1.81 -16.87 -3.98
C ILE A 207 1.27 -16.06 -5.17
N GLN A 208 0.46 -16.68 -6.01
CA GLN A 208 -0.17 -15.97 -7.13
C GLN A 208 -1.41 -15.18 -6.69
N LYS A 209 -2.09 -15.65 -5.65
CA LYS A 209 -3.34 -15.04 -5.16
C LYS A 209 -3.11 -13.72 -4.42
N ILE A 210 -1.94 -13.55 -3.76
CA ILE A 210 -1.62 -12.29 -3.05
C ILE A 210 -1.60 -11.07 -3.98
N PHE A 211 -1.46 -11.26 -5.28
CA PHE A 211 -1.53 -10.21 -6.30
C PHE A 211 -2.92 -10.02 -6.90
N LEU A 212 -3.93 -10.75 -6.44
CA LEU A 212 -5.31 -10.58 -6.88
C LEU A 212 -6.00 -9.47 -6.09
N GLU A 213 -6.93 -8.79 -6.75
CA GLU A 213 -7.75 -7.76 -6.10
C GLU A 213 -8.61 -8.36 -4.98
N ASN A 214 -8.65 -7.70 -3.83
CA ASN A 214 -9.41 -8.11 -2.63
C ASN A 214 -8.94 -9.45 -2.00
N TYR A 215 -7.70 -9.87 -2.26
CA TYR A 215 -7.13 -11.03 -1.63
C TYR A 215 -6.25 -10.67 -0.43
N SER A 216 -6.49 -11.32 0.70
CA SER A 216 -5.62 -11.29 1.89
C SER A 216 -5.26 -12.71 2.26
N GLY A 217 -4.00 -12.92 2.65
CA GLY A 217 -3.46 -14.23 3.00
C GLY A 217 -4.22 -14.91 4.15
N ILE A 218 -4.19 -16.23 4.19
CA ILE A 218 -4.89 -17.05 5.19
C ILE A 218 -4.41 -16.68 6.59
N LEU A 219 -3.13 -16.72 6.85
CA LEU A 219 -2.57 -16.38 8.16
C LEU A 219 -2.78 -14.90 8.51
N ALA A 220 -2.76 -13.98 7.52
CA ALA A 220 -3.06 -12.59 7.78
C ALA A 220 -4.50 -12.39 8.30
N LYS A 221 -5.45 -13.19 7.82
CA LYS A 221 -6.84 -13.19 8.33
C LYS A 221 -6.94 -13.84 9.71
N GLU A 222 -6.25 -14.95 9.91
CA GLU A 222 -6.26 -15.71 11.17
C GLU A 222 -5.74 -14.88 12.35
N TYR A 223 -4.71 -14.04 12.10
CA TYR A 223 -4.09 -13.20 13.13
C TYR A 223 -4.57 -11.74 13.14
N ASP A 224 -5.72 -11.43 12.53
CA ASP A 224 -6.29 -10.08 12.44
C ASP A 224 -5.32 -9.03 11.85
N LEU A 225 -4.40 -9.48 11.01
CA LEU A 225 -3.46 -8.64 10.27
C LEU A 225 -3.93 -8.33 8.84
N ALA A 226 -5.09 -8.86 8.44
CA ALA A 226 -5.62 -8.65 7.11
C ALA A 226 -5.98 -7.18 6.87
N GLY A 227 -5.62 -6.69 5.69
CA GLY A 227 -6.08 -5.40 5.17
C GLY A 227 -7.17 -5.58 4.11
N ASN A 228 -7.36 -4.55 3.28
CA ASN A 228 -8.36 -4.55 2.20
C ASN A 228 -8.01 -5.51 1.03
N GLY A 229 -6.87 -6.21 1.09
CA GLY A 229 -6.41 -7.10 0.02
C GLY A 229 -6.07 -6.40 -1.29
N LEU A 230 -5.73 -5.11 -1.26
CA LEU A 230 -5.44 -4.30 -2.43
C LEU A 230 -3.96 -3.97 -2.60
N GLY A 231 -3.19 -3.92 -1.53
CA GLY A 231 -1.82 -3.42 -1.56
C GLY A 231 -0.96 -4.12 -2.62
N MET A 232 -0.88 -5.45 -2.61
CA MET A 232 -0.07 -6.20 -3.58
C MET A 232 -0.66 -6.20 -5.00
N TYR A 233 -1.99 -6.11 -5.15
CA TYR A 233 -2.62 -5.89 -6.45
C TYR A 233 -2.22 -4.54 -7.06
N ILE A 234 -2.25 -3.46 -6.26
CA ILE A 234 -1.81 -2.12 -6.67
C ILE A 234 -0.33 -2.15 -7.05
N VAL A 235 0.52 -2.73 -6.20
CA VAL A 235 1.96 -2.90 -6.45
C VAL A 235 2.20 -3.56 -7.80
N LYS A 236 1.54 -4.70 -8.08
CA LYS A 236 1.67 -5.40 -9.36
C LYS A 236 1.30 -4.50 -10.54
N LYS A 237 0.17 -3.80 -10.45
CA LYS A 237 -0.32 -2.93 -11.53
C LYS A 237 0.62 -1.75 -11.80
N LEU A 238 1.11 -1.09 -10.75
CA LEU A 238 2.01 0.04 -10.89
C LEU A 238 3.40 -0.37 -11.41
N VAL A 239 3.87 -1.56 -11.04
CA VAL A 239 5.09 -2.15 -11.60
C VAL A 239 4.89 -2.47 -13.09
N GLU A 240 3.75 -3.06 -13.48
CA GLU A 240 3.39 -3.33 -14.87
C GLU A 240 3.34 -2.03 -15.71
N PHE A 241 2.82 -0.92 -15.15
CA PHE A 241 2.82 0.39 -15.82
C PHE A 241 4.24 0.93 -16.10
N ASN A 242 5.21 0.56 -15.28
CA ASN A 242 6.62 0.88 -15.49
C ASN A 242 7.37 -0.18 -16.32
N ASN A 243 6.67 -1.04 -17.05
CA ASN A 243 7.24 -2.16 -17.80
C ASN A 243 8.08 -3.13 -16.96
N GLY A 244 7.85 -3.14 -15.65
CA GLY A 244 8.52 -4.00 -14.69
C GLY A 244 7.77 -5.30 -14.43
N LYS A 245 8.37 -6.14 -13.61
CA LYS A 245 7.78 -7.39 -13.13
C LYS A 245 8.02 -7.51 -11.63
N ILE A 246 7.01 -7.96 -10.90
CA ILE A 246 7.14 -8.32 -9.50
C ILE A 246 7.06 -9.84 -9.34
N THR A 247 7.90 -10.38 -8.47
CA THR A 247 7.88 -11.78 -8.06
C THR A 247 7.90 -11.87 -6.55
N PHE A 248 7.33 -12.92 -6.01
CA PHE A 248 7.36 -13.24 -4.59
C PHE A 248 7.92 -14.65 -4.41
N LEU A 249 8.96 -14.78 -3.60
CA LEU A 249 9.59 -16.05 -3.28
C LEU A 249 9.42 -16.32 -1.79
N ASN A 250 8.76 -17.42 -1.47
CA ASN A 250 8.55 -17.87 -0.10
C ASN A 250 9.62 -18.91 0.32
N ASN A 251 9.67 -19.18 1.62
CA ASN A 251 10.52 -20.20 2.22
C ASN A 251 11.97 -20.17 1.74
N CYS A 252 12.54 -18.98 1.54
CA CYS A 252 13.93 -18.83 1.12
C CYS A 252 14.87 -19.46 2.15
N ASN A 253 15.76 -20.34 1.68
CA ASN A 253 16.72 -21.11 2.49
C ASN A 253 16.09 -22.10 3.51
N GLY A 254 14.82 -22.50 3.33
CA GLY A 254 14.14 -23.46 4.22
C GLY A 254 13.93 -22.92 5.64
N THR A 255 13.92 -21.62 5.82
CA THR A 255 13.81 -20.97 7.14
C THR A 255 12.36 -20.69 7.48
N ALA A 256 11.66 -21.67 8.04
CA ALA A 256 10.34 -21.46 8.65
C ALA A 256 10.46 -21.68 10.16
N PHE A 257 9.85 -20.80 10.96
CA PHE A 257 9.83 -20.92 12.41
C PHE A 257 8.53 -20.37 13.01
N LYS A 258 8.23 -20.75 14.24
CA LYS A 258 7.10 -20.22 15.00
C LYS A 258 7.60 -19.29 16.09
N TYR A 259 6.98 -18.11 16.17
CA TYR A 259 7.20 -17.14 17.24
C TYR A 259 5.84 -16.68 17.78
N ASP A 260 5.62 -16.80 19.09
CA ASP A 260 4.32 -16.53 19.74
C ASP A 260 3.13 -17.25 19.07
N GLY A 261 3.36 -18.49 18.58
CA GLY A 261 2.33 -19.29 17.89
C GLY A 261 2.14 -18.96 16.42
N ILE A 262 2.71 -17.86 15.92
CA ILE A 262 2.59 -17.38 14.54
C ILE A 262 3.69 -18.01 13.68
N GLU A 263 3.33 -18.45 12.47
CA GLU A 263 4.27 -19.00 11.50
C GLU A 263 4.91 -17.90 10.65
N TYR A 264 6.23 -17.88 10.65
CA TYR A 264 7.05 -16.95 9.86
C TYR A 264 8.00 -17.72 8.94
N GLU A 265 8.36 -17.11 7.84
CA GLU A 265 9.34 -17.63 6.88
C GLU A 265 10.18 -16.52 6.26
N LYS A 266 11.34 -16.86 5.71
CA LYS A 266 12.15 -15.91 4.95
C LYS A 266 11.60 -15.78 3.54
N ILE A 267 11.31 -14.54 3.15
CA ILE A 267 10.75 -14.19 1.82
C ILE A 267 11.69 -13.22 1.08
N LYS A 268 11.53 -13.23 -0.24
CA LYS A 268 12.15 -12.25 -1.14
C LYS A 268 11.14 -11.72 -2.14
#